data_fbddf0b7d5025c60bbeeadfd1641f614
#
_entry.id   fbddf0b7d5025c60bbeeadfd1641f614
#
_cell.length_a   1.000
_cell.length_b   1.000
_cell.length_c   1.000
_cell.angle_alpha   90.00
_cell.angle_beta   90.00
_cell.angle_gamma   90.00
#
_symmetry.space_group_name_H-M   'P 1'
#
loop_
_entity.id
_entity.type
_entity.pdbx_description
1 polymer ?
#
loop_
_entity_poly.entity_id
_entity_poly.type
_entity_poly.pdbx_seq_one_letter_code
_entity_poly.pdbx_strand_id
1 'polypeptide(L)'
;MKFSVSSSALLSLLATTGKVISNKNTLPILDYFLMELNGNELKVTTSDLETTLIGSITVDSVESEGTIAAPAKLMLDSLKEFSELPLTIDVNDKNWEITINWKSGSLSIPGASAVSYPAVPQLSAEKKELRLDVDMLVNGINKTIFATADDELRPVMNGIYINLAPGALTFVGTDAHKLVKYESEAENEVGASFILPKKPANLLKSVLLKEDDAIEMSFDSKNALFKLKSHTLVCRLIEGNYPNYNAVIPANNPNKVLVDRVELVNGIKRVAVCSNPTTNLIRMDIGDNRINLTAQDIDFSVSANETITCSYDGEPISIGFKSTFLVEILSNMDTPTVVVELADSTRAGVFKPVYDDKQTSATLMLLMPMMINA
;
A
#
# COMPACT_ATOMS: atom_id res chain seq x y z
N MET A 1 5.74 -36.47 -4.11
CA MET A 1 6.00 -35.57 -2.96
C MET A 1 5.06 -35.95 -1.83
N LYS A 2 5.60 -36.19 -0.60
CA LYS A 2 4.74 -36.56 0.54
C LYS A 2 5.31 -36.04 1.87
N PHE A 3 4.49 -35.34 2.66
CA PHE A 3 4.90 -34.68 3.90
C PHE A 3 3.74 -34.46 4.86
N SER A 4 4.04 -34.21 6.14
CA SER A 4 3.05 -33.81 7.15
C SER A 4 3.29 -32.37 7.59
N VAL A 5 2.21 -31.65 7.84
CA VAL A 5 2.23 -30.24 8.20
C VAL A 5 1.00 -29.84 9.00
N SER A 6 1.11 -28.84 9.90
CA SER A 6 -0.04 -28.25 10.57
C SER A 6 -0.98 -27.56 9.56
N SER A 7 -2.30 -27.78 9.68
CA SER A 7 -3.33 -27.15 8.84
C SER A 7 -3.26 -25.62 8.92
N SER A 8 -3.08 -25.06 10.12
CA SER A 8 -3.03 -23.61 10.31
C SER A 8 -1.74 -22.98 9.76
N ALA A 9 -0.59 -23.66 9.90
CA ALA A 9 0.67 -23.20 9.31
C ALA A 9 0.60 -23.16 7.78
N LEU A 10 0.08 -24.23 7.17
CA LEU A 10 -0.12 -24.29 5.72
C LEU A 10 -1.11 -23.22 5.25
N LEU A 11 -2.27 -23.09 5.92
CA LEU A 11 -3.27 -22.06 5.59
C LEU A 11 -2.66 -20.65 5.68
N SER A 12 -1.91 -20.34 6.73
CA SER A 12 -1.27 -19.03 6.90
C SER A 12 -0.31 -18.69 5.78
N LEU A 13 0.52 -19.66 5.37
CA LEU A 13 1.45 -19.52 4.25
C LEU A 13 0.70 -19.28 2.93
N LEU A 14 -0.29 -20.15 2.60
CA LEU A 14 -1.05 -20.04 1.36
C LEU A 14 -1.94 -18.79 1.32
N ALA A 15 -2.54 -18.39 2.43
CA ALA A 15 -3.34 -17.16 2.52
C ALA A 15 -2.49 -15.88 2.35
N THR A 16 -1.24 -15.91 2.79
CA THR A 16 -0.31 -14.79 2.60
C THR A 16 0.18 -14.73 1.16
N THR A 17 0.71 -15.83 0.63
CA THR A 17 1.25 -15.89 -0.73
C THR A 17 0.14 -15.72 -1.78
N GLY A 18 -1.04 -16.27 -1.55
CA GLY A 18 -2.19 -16.20 -2.46
C GLY A 18 -2.70 -14.79 -2.75
N LYS A 19 -2.33 -13.77 -1.95
CA LYS A 19 -2.70 -12.37 -2.21
C LYS A 19 -2.14 -11.81 -3.53
N VAL A 20 -1.12 -12.43 -4.10
CA VAL A 20 -0.55 -12.07 -5.40
C VAL A 20 -1.48 -12.47 -6.54
N ILE A 21 -2.18 -13.60 -6.38
CA ILE A 21 -2.99 -14.18 -7.44
C ILE A 21 -4.09 -13.21 -7.86
N SER A 22 -4.11 -12.88 -9.15
CA SER A 22 -5.08 -11.94 -9.72
C SER A 22 -6.36 -12.70 -10.10
N ASN A 23 -7.51 -12.00 -10.07
CA ASN A 23 -8.77 -12.54 -10.59
C ASN A 23 -8.83 -12.57 -12.13
N LYS A 24 -7.82 -12.01 -12.81
CA LYS A 24 -7.74 -11.87 -14.28
C LYS A 24 -6.35 -12.29 -14.78
N ASN A 25 -5.94 -13.53 -14.46
CA ASN A 25 -4.66 -14.02 -14.93
C ASN A 25 -4.70 -14.35 -16.43
N THR A 26 -3.64 -14.01 -17.15
CA THR A 26 -3.49 -14.31 -18.58
C THR A 26 -3.09 -15.75 -18.83
N LEU A 27 -2.39 -16.37 -17.87
CA LEU A 27 -1.96 -17.76 -17.93
C LEU A 27 -2.68 -18.56 -16.83
N PRO A 28 -3.36 -19.68 -17.17
CA PRO A 28 -4.11 -20.46 -16.18
C PRO A 28 -3.25 -21.00 -15.03
N ILE A 29 -1.96 -21.24 -15.25
CA ILE A 29 -1.04 -21.76 -14.22
C ILE A 29 -0.80 -20.74 -13.08
N LEU A 30 -1.06 -19.45 -13.30
CA LEU A 30 -0.94 -18.40 -12.30
C LEU A 30 -2.10 -18.42 -11.26
N ASP A 31 -3.12 -19.23 -11.50
CA ASP A 31 -4.18 -19.51 -10.50
C ASP A 31 -3.77 -20.62 -9.51
N TYR A 32 -2.52 -21.08 -9.58
CA TYR A 32 -1.96 -22.15 -8.76
C TYR A 32 -0.85 -21.65 -7.85
N PHE A 33 -0.67 -22.31 -6.73
CA PHE A 33 0.53 -22.27 -5.93
C PHE A 33 1.59 -23.19 -6.53
N LEU A 34 2.77 -22.69 -6.80
CA LEU A 34 3.93 -23.53 -7.02
C LEU A 34 4.45 -23.97 -5.65
N MET A 35 4.34 -25.25 -5.33
CA MET A 35 4.79 -25.84 -4.06
C MET A 35 6.02 -26.68 -4.32
N GLU A 36 7.13 -26.39 -3.64
CA GLU A 36 8.42 -27.06 -3.76
C GLU A 36 8.83 -27.54 -2.37
N LEU A 37 9.04 -28.84 -2.19
CA LEU A 37 9.51 -29.43 -0.95
C LEU A 37 10.95 -29.91 -1.11
N ASN A 38 11.86 -29.33 -0.35
CA ASN A 38 13.27 -29.68 -0.32
C ASN A 38 13.72 -29.84 1.15
N GLY A 39 14.23 -31.03 1.51
CA GLY A 39 14.46 -31.36 2.92
C GLY A 39 13.15 -31.21 3.70
N ASN A 40 13.19 -30.47 4.80
CA ASN A 40 12.02 -30.18 5.63
C ASN A 40 11.42 -28.78 5.36
N GLU A 41 11.83 -28.09 4.32
CA GLU A 41 11.32 -26.78 3.94
C GLU A 41 10.31 -26.91 2.78
N LEU A 42 9.07 -26.48 3.05
CA LEU A 42 8.05 -26.28 2.02
C LEU A 42 8.09 -24.83 1.58
N LYS A 43 8.48 -24.60 0.34
CA LYS A 43 8.47 -23.30 -0.32
C LYS A 43 7.24 -23.18 -1.21
N VAL A 44 6.55 -22.06 -1.12
CA VAL A 44 5.38 -21.74 -1.94
C VAL A 44 5.61 -20.44 -2.70
N THR A 45 5.46 -20.50 -4.01
CA THR A 45 5.62 -19.35 -4.91
C THR A 45 4.30 -19.02 -5.59
N THR A 46 3.96 -17.74 -5.65
CA THR A 46 2.84 -17.21 -6.43
C THR A 46 3.30 -16.03 -7.27
N SER A 47 2.73 -15.87 -8.45
CA SER A 47 3.10 -14.79 -9.37
C SER A 47 1.91 -14.34 -10.20
N ASP A 48 1.93 -13.06 -10.62
CA ASP A 48 1.06 -12.52 -11.67
C ASP A 48 1.87 -11.97 -12.86
N LEU A 49 3.15 -12.37 -12.97
CA LEU A 49 4.20 -11.92 -13.88
C LEU A 49 4.85 -10.58 -13.53
N GLU A 50 4.15 -9.69 -12.84
CA GLU A 50 4.68 -8.39 -12.40
C GLU A 50 5.16 -8.44 -10.94
N THR A 51 4.51 -9.28 -10.14
CA THR A 51 4.82 -9.47 -8.71
C THR A 51 4.88 -10.95 -8.39
N THR A 52 5.93 -11.36 -7.71
CA THR A 52 6.10 -12.73 -7.22
C THR A 52 6.30 -12.68 -5.70
N LEU A 53 5.53 -13.46 -4.96
CA LEU A 53 5.71 -13.65 -3.52
C LEU A 53 6.07 -15.12 -3.25
N ILE A 54 7.16 -15.29 -2.56
CA ILE A 54 7.67 -16.58 -2.12
C ILE A 54 7.56 -16.60 -0.61
N GLY A 55 7.01 -17.67 -0.07
CA GLY A 55 7.02 -17.92 1.37
C GLY A 55 7.49 -19.33 1.67
N SER A 56 8.03 -19.57 2.85
CA SER A 56 8.43 -20.91 3.28
C SER A 56 8.03 -21.21 4.72
N ILE A 57 7.79 -22.48 4.99
CA ILE A 57 7.59 -23.03 6.33
C ILE A 57 8.35 -24.33 6.48
N THR A 58 8.74 -24.67 7.72
CA THR A 58 9.26 -26.00 8.06
C THR A 58 8.08 -26.95 8.24
N VAL A 59 8.13 -28.10 7.60
CA VAL A 59 7.13 -29.17 7.74
C VAL A 59 7.50 -30.15 8.84
N ASP A 60 6.51 -30.87 9.40
CA ASP A 60 6.70 -31.74 10.55
C ASP A 60 7.48 -33.03 10.21
N SER A 61 7.21 -33.61 9.05
CA SER A 61 7.91 -34.78 8.53
C SER A 61 7.86 -34.84 7.00
N VAL A 62 8.85 -35.51 6.41
CA VAL A 62 8.98 -35.70 4.97
C VAL A 62 9.19 -37.17 4.65
N GLU A 63 8.37 -37.73 3.76
CA GLU A 63 8.56 -39.07 3.21
C GLU A 63 9.19 -38.99 1.80
N SER A 64 8.81 -37.99 1.00
CA SER A 64 9.40 -37.75 -0.32
C SER A 64 9.32 -36.28 -0.73
N GLU A 65 10.40 -35.77 -1.30
CA GLU A 65 10.50 -34.44 -1.88
C GLU A 65 9.76 -34.36 -3.24
N GLY A 66 9.61 -33.14 -3.78
CA GLY A 66 9.05 -32.93 -5.10
C GLY A 66 8.46 -31.54 -5.30
N THR A 67 7.82 -31.37 -6.44
CA THR A 67 7.25 -30.09 -6.87
C THR A 67 5.89 -30.31 -7.53
N ILE A 68 4.92 -29.44 -7.22
CA ILE A 68 3.55 -29.48 -7.75
C ILE A 68 3.00 -28.07 -7.93
N ALA A 69 2.14 -27.88 -8.92
CA ALA A 69 1.26 -26.73 -8.99
C ALA A 69 -0.12 -27.12 -8.41
N ALA A 70 -0.49 -26.49 -7.28
CA ALA A 70 -1.72 -26.76 -6.54
C ALA A 70 -2.75 -25.64 -6.77
N PRO A 71 -4.03 -25.95 -7.12
CA PRO A 71 -5.03 -24.91 -7.43
C PRO A 71 -5.34 -24.08 -6.20
N ALA A 72 -5.04 -22.77 -6.27
CA ALA A 72 -5.02 -21.89 -5.12
C ALA A 72 -6.39 -21.76 -4.44
N LYS A 73 -7.44 -21.58 -5.21
CA LYS A 73 -8.80 -21.42 -4.67
C LYS A 73 -9.25 -22.67 -3.91
N LEU A 74 -9.10 -23.86 -4.51
CA LEU A 74 -9.53 -25.10 -3.87
C LEU A 74 -8.69 -25.39 -2.61
N MET A 75 -7.39 -25.16 -2.65
CA MET A 75 -6.51 -25.32 -1.49
C MET A 75 -6.95 -24.40 -0.34
N LEU A 76 -7.16 -23.12 -0.61
CA LEU A 76 -7.55 -22.14 0.40
C LEU A 76 -8.95 -22.42 0.96
N ASP A 77 -9.92 -22.72 0.10
CA ASP A 77 -11.30 -22.98 0.52
C ASP A 77 -11.36 -24.26 1.35
N SER A 78 -10.60 -25.30 0.97
CA SER A 78 -10.52 -26.54 1.75
C SER A 78 -9.84 -26.32 3.11
N LEU A 79 -8.70 -25.63 3.14
CA LEU A 79 -7.94 -25.46 4.37
C LEU A 79 -8.63 -24.57 5.41
N LYS A 80 -9.50 -23.65 5.00
CA LYS A 80 -10.30 -22.81 5.90
C LYS A 80 -11.29 -23.61 6.75
N GLU A 81 -11.71 -24.80 6.27
CA GLU A 81 -12.67 -25.66 6.97
C GLU A 81 -12.02 -26.54 8.05
N PHE A 82 -10.70 -26.58 8.10
CA PHE A 82 -9.98 -27.32 9.14
C PHE A 82 -9.75 -26.46 10.39
N SER A 83 -10.03 -27.05 11.57
CA SER A 83 -9.43 -26.60 12.82
C SER A 83 -7.93 -26.96 12.83
N GLU A 84 -7.18 -26.52 13.84
CA GLU A 84 -5.78 -26.90 14.03
C GLU A 84 -5.62 -28.43 14.15
N LEU A 85 -5.03 -29.06 13.14
CA LEU A 85 -4.73 -30.49 13.15
C LEU A 85 -3.62 -30.84 12.15
N PRO A 86 -2.89 -31.96 12.35
CA PRO A 86 -1.89 -32.41 11.42
C PRO A 86 -2.56 -32.97 10.14
N LEU A 87 -2.03 -32.51 9.00
CA LEU A 87 -2.42 -32.97 7.67
C LEU A 87 -1.23 -33.72 7.05
N THR A 88 -1.50 -34.76 6.30
CA THR A 88 -0.52 -35.41 5.40
C THR A 88 -0.89 -35.07 3.96
N ILE A 89 -0.02 -34.39 3.28
CA ILE A 89 -0.16 -34.05 1.85
C ILE A 89 0.58 -35.12 1.07
N ASP A 90 -0.11 -35.77 0.13
CA ASP A 90 0.44 -36.83 -0.74
C ASP A 90 0.14 -36.47 -2.20
N VAL A 91 1.18 -36.30 -2.99
CA VAL A 91 1.11 -35.91 -4.41
C VAL A 91 1.53 -37.08 -5.28
N ASN A 92 0.64 -37.49 -6.18
CA ASN A 92 0.90 -38.53 -7.17
C ASN A 92 1.58 -37.91 -8.41
N ASP A 93 2.84 -38.23 -8.63
CA ASP A 93 3.67 -37.70 -9.74
C ASP A 93 3.21 -38.11 -11.13
N LYS A 94 2.29 -39.11 -11.23
CA LYS A 94 1.83 -39.62 -12.54
C LYS A 94 0.62 -38.87 -13.08
N ASN A 95 -0.30 -38.45 -12.20
CA ASN A 95 -1.54 -37.77 -12.56
C ASN A 95 -1.71 -36.40 -11.90
N TRP A 96 -0.73 -35.94 -11.12
CA TRP A 96 -0.72 -34.67 -10.40
C TRP A 96 -1.83 -34.52 -9.37
N GLU A 97 -2.46 -35.62 -8.94
CA GLU A 97 -3.47 -35.60 -7.88
C GLU A 97 -2.82 -35.31 -6.53
N ILE A 98 -3.43 -34.37 -5.80
CA ILE A 98 -3.02 -33.97 -4.44
C ILE A 98 -4.03 -34.55 -3.48
N THR A 99 -3.62 -35.46 -2.60
CA THR A 99 -4.47 -36.02 -1.54
C THR A 99 -4.09 -35.39 -0.21
N ILE A 100 -5.04 -34.79 0.46
CA ILE A 100 -4.91 -34.21 1.80
C ILE A 100 -5.56 -35.21 2.77
N ASN A 101 -4.76 -35.83 3.63
CA ASN A 101 -5.22 -36.82 4.58
C ASN A 101 -5.19 -36.27 6.01
N TRP A 102 -6.21 -36.60 6.80
CA TRP A 102 -6.27 -36.35 8.25
C TRP A 102 -6.88 -37.57 8.94
N LYS A 103 -6.86 -37.55 10.30
CA LYS A 103 -7.24 -38.72 11.11
C LYS A 103 -8.56 -39.39 10.71
N SER A 104 -9.55 -38.63 10.25
CA SER A 104 -10.93 -39.11 10.01
C SER A 104 -11.38 -39.06 8.55
N GLY A 105 -10.50 -38.67 7.62
CA GLY A 105 -10.90 -38.54 6.22
C GLY A 105 -9.76 -38.16 5.29
N SER A 106 -10.13 -38.01 4.02
CA SER A 106 -9.22 -37.55 2.97
C SER A 106 -9.97 -36.69 1.95
N LEU A 107 -9.27 -35.81 1.27
CA LEU A 107 -9.74 -34.97 0.19
C LEU A 107 -8.75 -35.05 -0.97
N SER A 108 -9.23 -35.28 -2.19
CA SER A 108 -8.41 -35.27 -3.40
C SER A 108 -8.70 -34.03 -4.25
N ILE A 109 -7.65 -33.35 -4.68
CA ILE A 109 -7.69 -32.15 -5.51
C ILE A 109 -6.83 -32.38 -6.75
N PRO A 110 -7.31 -32.03 -7.98
CA PRO A 110 -6.47 -32.12 -9.17
C PRO A 110 -5.43 -31.00 -9.17
N GLY A 111 -4.17 -31.35 -9.15
CA GLY A 111 -3.04 -30.45 -9.37
C GLY A 111 -2.62 -30.38 -10.84
N ALA A 112 -1.49 -29.75 -11.09
CA ALA A 112 -0.89 -29.63 -12.43
C ALA A 112 0.64 -29.74 -12.36
N SER A 113 1.25 -30.02 -13.52
CA SER A 113 2.71 -30.00 -13.65
C SER A 113 3.27 -28.60 -13.36
N ALA A 114 4.31 -28.54 -12.55
CA ALA A 114 5.02 -27.30 -12.23
C ALA A 114 5.91 -26.77 -13.37
N VAL A 115 6.16 -27.56 -14.40
CA VAL A 115 7.09 -27.22 -15.50
C VAL A 115 6.73 -25.95 -16.25
N SER A 116 5.44 -25.62 -16.35
CA SER A 116 4.96 -24.42 -17.02
C SER A 116 4.87 -23.19 -16.11
N TYR A 117 5.24 -23.32 -14.83
CA TYR A 117 5.21 -22.18 -13.92
C TYR A 117 6.32 -21.18 -14.27
N PRO A 118 6.04 -19.86 -14.33
CA PRO A 118 7.02 -18.85 -14.69
C PRO A 118 8.19 -18.82 -13.70
N ALA A 119 9.39 -18.64 -14.22
CA ALA A 119 10.58 -18.46 -13.40
C ALA A 119 10.51 -17.11 -12.62
N VAL A 120 11.05 -17.12 -11.42
CA VAL A 120 11.19 -15.89 -10.61
C VAL A 120 12.17 -14.94 -11.31
N PRO A 121 11.79 -13.65 -11.52
CA PRO A 121 12.69 -12.68 -12.11
C PRO A 121 13.98 -12.55 -11.32
N GLN A 122 15.12 -12.49 -12.02
CA GLN A 122 16.43 -12.28 -11.42
C GLN A 122 16.82 -10.80 -11.58
N LEU A 123 17.43 -10.24 -10.54
CA LEU A 123 18.03 -8.91 -10.61
C LEU A 123 19.31 -8.95 -11.44
N SER A 124 19.64 -7.83 -12.08
CA SER A 124 20.89 -7.68 -12.84
C SER A 124 22.12 -7.73 -11.92
N ALA A 125 23.30 -7.91 -12.53
CA ALA A 125 24.58 -7.86 -11.79
C ALA A 125 24.87 -6.49 -11.19
N GLU A 126 24.27 -5.41 -11.72
CA GLU A 126 24.41 -4.03 -11.28
C GLU A 126 23.40 -3.61 -10.20
N LYS A 127 22.72 -4.59 -9.58
CA LYS A 127 21.78 -4.32 -8.51
C LYS A 127 22.43 -3.54 -7.37
N LYS A 128 21.64 -2.66 -6.76
CA LYS A 128 21.98 -2.00 -5.50
C LYS A 128 21.36 -2.78 -4.35
N GLU A 129 22.04 -2.81 -3.23
CA GLU A 129 21.60 -3.48 -2.01
C GLU A 129 21.61 -2.50 -0.85
N LEU A 130 20.61 -2.60 -0.01
CA LEU A 130 20.51 -1.78 1.20
C LEU A 130 19.69 -2.52 2.26
N ARG A 131 19.89 -2.10 3.50
CA ARG A 131 19.07 -2.52 4.63
C ARG A 131 18.11 -1.40 4.97
N LEU A 132 16.82 -1.72 5.09
CA LEU A 132 15.76 -0.76 5.41
C LEU A 132 15.13 -1.12 6.75
N ASP A 133 14.93 -0.12 7.57
CA ASP A 133 14.12 -0.21 8.77
C ASP A 133 12.66 -0.52 8.40
N VAL A 134 12.04 -1.46 9.11
CA VAL A 134 10.68 -1.93 8.83
C VAL A 134 9.66 -0.84 9.09
N ASP A 135 9.75 -0.14 10.23
CA ASP A 135 8.80 0.91 10.59
C ASP A 135 8.86 2.08 9.61
N MET A 136 10.06 2.45 9.17
CA MET A 136 10.26 3.50 8.18
C MET A 136 9.61 3.14 6.84
N LEU A 137 9.79 1.89 6.38
CA LEU A 137 9.19 1.41 5.13
C LEU A 137 7.66 1.32 5.24
N VAL A 138 7.16 0.77 6.35
CA VAL A 138 5.71 0.67 6.63
C VAL A 138 5.07 2.05 6.70
N ASN A 139 5.69 2.99 7.42
CA ASN A 139 5.20 4.36 7.54
C ASN A 139 5.22 5.08 6.20
N GLY A 140 6.32 4.98 5.44
CA GLY A 140 6.44 5.58 4.11
C GLY A 140 5.35 5.08 3.15
N ILE A 141 5.11 3.77 3.11
CA ILE A 141 4.05 3.17 2.30
C ILE A 141 2.67 3.64 2.80
N ASN A 142 2.38 3.54 4.10
CA ASN A 142 1.08 3.91 4.67
C ASN A 142 0.72 5.37 4.41
N LYS A 143 1.68 6.27 4.59
CA LYS A 143 1.48 7.71 4.45
C LYS A 143 1.29 8.16 2.99
N THR A 144 1.74 7.37 1.99
CA THR A 144 1.78 7.84 0.60
C THR A 144 0.91 7.05 -0.37
N ILE A 145 0.63 5.78 -0.10
CA ILE A 145 -0.05 4.89 -1.04
C ILE A 145 -1.45 5.36 -1.44
N PHE A 146 -2.20 5.97 -0.52
CA PHE A 146 -3.54 6.45 -0.78
C PHE A 146 -3.58 7.63 -1.76
N ALA A 147 -2.47 8.36 -1.89
CA ALA A 147 -2.36 9.50 -2.78
C ALA A 147 -1.94 9.10 -4.22
N THR A 148 -1.55 7.84 -4.45
CA THR A 148 -1.19 7.37 -5.79
C THR A 148 -2.41 7.29 -6.71
N ALA A 149 -2.20 7.47 -8.02
CA ALA A 149 -3.24 7.39 -9.03
C ALA A 149 -3.64 5.95 -9.38
N ASP A 150 -4.75 5.83 -10.11
CA ASP A 150 -5.13 4.65 -10.91
C ASP A 150 -5.45 5.18 -12.32
N ASP A 151 -4.41 5.54 -13.07
CA ASP A 151 -4.51 6.24 -14.36
C ASP A 151 -3.61 5.57 -15.42
N GLU A 152 -4.22 4.95 -16.41
CA GLU A 152 -3.49 4.26 -17.49
C GLU A 152 -2.69 5.22 -18.38
N LEU A 153 -3.05 6.49 -18.43
CA LEU A 153 -2.35 7.50 -19.23
C LEU A 153 -1.11 8.04 -18.52
N ARG A 154 -1.05 7.90 -17.20
CA ARG A 154 0.06 8.40 -16.37
C ARG A 154 0.56 7.31 -15.42
N PRO A 155 1.07 6.18 -15.94
CA PRO A 155 1.43 5.01 -15.13
C PRO A 155 2.47 5.30 -14.05
N VAL A 156 3.34 6.29 -14.24
CA VAL A 156 4.33 6.70 -13.24
C VAL A 156 3.72 7.20 -11.92
N MET A 157 2.45 7.65 -11.93
CA MET A 157 1.72 8.06 -10.73
C MET A 157 0.98 6.90 -10.05
N ASN A 158 0.91 5.71 -10.66
CA ASN A 158 0.23 4.52 -10.11
C ASN A 158 1.09 3.77 -9.08
N GLY A 159 2.16 4.39 -8.62
CA GLY A 159 3.06 3.86 -7.62
C GLY A 159 3.62 4.92 -6.70
N ILE A 160 4.30 4.46 -5.67
CA ILE A 160 5.01 5.31 -4.71
C ILE A 160 6.41 5.58 -5.26
N TYR A 161 6.74 6.85 -5.46
CA TYR A 161 8.12 7.23 -5.73
C TYR A 161 8.94 7.17 -4.45
N ILE A 162 9.99 6.38 -4.47
CA ILE A 162 10.93 6.22 -3.36
C ILE A 162 12.27 6.81 -3.80
N ASN A 163 12.76 7.78 -3.04
CA ASN A 163 14.04 8.43 -3.28
C ASN A 163 14.97 8.19 -2.10
N LEU A 164 16.08 7.53 -2.37
CA LEU A 164 17.18 7.28 -1.48
C LEU A 164 18.21 8.39 -1.68
N ALA A 165 18.44 9.18 -0.66
CA ALA A 165 19.51 10.19 -0.63
C ALA A 165 20.38 9.94 0.59
N PRO A 166 21.67 10.32 0.59
CA PRO A 166 22.50 10.21 1.78
C PRO A 166 21.84 10.86 2.99
N GLY A 167 21.62 10.08 4.04
CA GLY A 167 20.98 10.53 5.28
C GLY A 167 19.46 10.65 5.25
N ALA A 168 18.77 10.36 4.12
CA ALA A 168 17.32 10.53 4.03
C ALA A 168 16.65 9.50 3.10
N LEU A 169 15.42 9.14 3.45
CA LEU A 169 14.53 8.32 2.64
C LEU A 169 13.21 9.07 2.44
N THR A 170 12.86 9.33 1.19
CA THR A 170 11.65 10.07 0.84
C THR A 170 10.68 9.18 0.07
N PHE A 171 9.41 9.21 0.47
CA PHE A 171 8.30 8.57 -0.24
C PHE A 171 7.35 9.65 -0.76
N VAL A 172 6.89 9.50 -2.00
CA VAL A 172 5.94 10.44 -2.60
C VAL A 172 4.85 9.68 -3.34
N GLY A 173 3.61 10.05 -3.08
CA GLY A 173 2.44 9.62 -3.84
C GLY A 173 1.69 10.84 -4.39
N THR A 174 1.20 10.78 -5.63
CA THR A 174 0.35 11.83 -6.21
C THR A 174 -0.57 11.26 -7.30
N ASP A 175 -1.75 11.88 -7.43
CA ASP A 175 -2.71 11.66 -8.53
C ASP A 175 -2.94 12.93 -9.37
N ALA A 176 -2.07 13.94 -9.22
CA ALA A 176 -2.14 15.28 -9.77
C ALA A 176 -3.16 16.22 -9.11
N HIS A 177 -4.05 15.74 -8.23
CA HIS A 177 -4.97 16.56 -7.45
C HIS A 177 -4.52 16.70 -6.00
N LYS A 178 -3.95 15.66 -5.46
CA LYS A 178 -3.31 15.62 -4.14
C LYS A 178 -1.90 15.06 -4.25
N LEU A 179 -1.05 15.41 -3.31
CA LEU A 179 0.32 14.92 -3.19
C LEU A 179 0.63 14.69 -1.72
N VAL A 180 1.30 13.60 -1.43
CA VAL A 180 1.84 13.34 -0.10
C VAL A 180 3.34 13.08 -0.24
N LYS A 181 4.11 13.81 0.55
CA LYS A 181 5.54 13.58 0.76
C LYS A 181 5.75 13.15 2.21
N TYR A 182 6.35 12.01 2.40
CA TYR A 182 6.87 11.53 3.69
C TYR A 182 8.38 11.42 3.57
N GLU A 183 9.11 12.01 4.51
CA GLU A 183 10.57 12.00 4.56
C GLU A 183 11.01 11.58 5.95
N SER A 184 11.97 10.68 6.02
CA SER A 184 12.56 10.19 7.27
C SER A 184 14.08 10.24 7.19
N GLU A 185 14.73 10.56 8.31
CA GLU A 185 16.16 10.36 8.45
C GLU A 185 16.49 8.87 8.30
N ALA A 186 17.51 8.52 7.53
CA ALA A 186 17.88 7.15 7.24
C ALA A 186 19.41 7.02 7.15
N GLU A 187 19.95 5.98 7.77
CA GLU A 187 21.35 5.61 7.61
C GLU A 187 21.58 4.89 6.28
N ASN A 188 21.66 5.65 5.19
CA ASN A 188 21.99 5.11 3.88
C ASN A 188 22.95 6.02 3.15
N GLU A 189 23.84 5.44 2.34
CA GLU A 189 24.79 6.15 1.47
C GLU A 189 24.42 6.02 -0.01
N VAL A 190 23.35 5.26 -0.32
CA VAL A 190 22.94 4.93 -1.68
C VAL A 190 22.10 6.05 -2.26
N GLY A 191 22.61 6.73 -3.30
CA GLY A 191 21.80 7.63 -4.12
C GLY A 191 21.06 6.84 -5.20
N ALA A 192 19.73 6.80 -5.13
CA ALA A 192 18.88 6.15 -6.14
C ALA A 192 17.42 6.54 -5.98
N SER A 193 16.64 6.32 -7.04
CA SER A 193 15.20 6.46 -6.95
C SER A 193 14.51 5.44 -7.86
N PHE A 194 13.30 5.05 -7.47
CA PHE A 194 12.45 4.15 -8.24
C PHE A 194 10.97 4.35 -7.89
N ILE A 195 10.08 3.76 -8.68
CA ILE A 195 8.64 3.83 -8.46
C ILE A 195 8.13 2.43 -8.14
N LEU A 196 7.71 2.23 -6.89
CA LEU A 196 7.15 0.98 -6.40
C LEU A 196 5.66 0.93 -6.73
N PRO A 197 5.18 -0.05 -7.51
CA PRO A 197 3.77 -0.16 -7.86
C PRO A 197 2.88 -0.37 -6.63
N LYS A 198 1.63 0.07 -6.73
CA LYS A 198 0.63 0.01 -5.64
C LYS A 198 0.39 -1.41 -5.11
N LYS A 199 0.30 -2.43 -6.00
CA LYS A 199 0.05 -3.81 -5.59
C LYS A 199 1.18 -4.40 -4.72
N PRO A 200 2.46 -4.41 -5.14
CA PRO A 200 3.55 -4.87 -4.28
C PRO A 200 3.72 -4.03 -3.02
N ALA A 201 3.45 -2.71 -3.05
CA ALA A 201 3.47 -1.88 -1.85
C ALA A 201 2.43 -2.36 -0.81
N ASN A 202 1.20 -2.68 -1.22
CA ASN A 202 0.17 -3.23 -0.33
C ASN A 202 0.52 -4.65 0.18
N LEU A 203 1.15 -5.48 -0.65
CA LEU A 203 1.62 -6.80 -0.23
C LEU A 203 2.72 -6.67 0.83
N LEU A 204 3.72 -5.83 0.58
CA LEU A 204 4.79 -5.53 1.54
C LEU A 204 4.21 -5.12 2.90
N LYS A 205 3.31 -4.15 2.92
CA LYS A 205 2.64 -3.71 4.14
C LYS A 205 2.03 -4.88 4.92
N SER A 206 1.44 -5.87 4.24
CA SER A 206 0.80 -7.01 4.89
C SER A 206 1.77 -8.05 5.46
N VAL A 207 2.99 -8.16 4.91
CA VAL A 207 4.01 -9.11 5.36
C VAL A 207 5.01 -8.47 6.32
N LEU A 208 5.30 -7.17 6.17
CA LEU A 208 6.20 -6.42 7.05
C LEU A 208 5.74 -6.36 8.50
N LEU A 209 4.43 -6.43 8.77
CA LEU A 209 3.89 -6.45 10.14
C LEU A 209 4.37 -7.64 11.00
N LYS A 210 5.01 -8.64 10.39
CA LYS A 210 5.57 -9.83 11.06
C LYS A 210 7.10 -9.77 11.19
N GLU A 211 7.71 -8.70 10.69
CA GLU A 211 9.15 -8.46 10.77
C GLU A 211 9.47 -7.58 12.00
N ASP A 212 10.69 -7.74 12.57
CA ASP A 212 11.04 -7.01 13.79
C ASP A 212 11.76 -5.68 13.50
N ASP A 213 13.00 -5.71 12.96
CA ASP A 213 13.81 -4.49 12.92
C ASP A 213 14.04 -3.96 11.49
N ALA A 214 14.65 -4.76 10.63
CA ALA A 214 15.05 -4.34 9.30
C ALA A 214 15.05 -5.50 8.31
N ILE A 215 14.84 -5.17 7.04
CA ILE A 215 14.85 -6.09 5.92
C ILE A 215 15.98 -5.78 4.94
N GLU A 216 16.38 -6.80 4.18
CA GLU A 216 17.28 -6.65 3.05
C GLU A 216 16.47 -6.29 1.79
N MET A 217 16.86 -5.22 1.12
CA MET A 217 16.31 -4.82 -0.17
C MET A 217 17.39 -4.79 -1.22
N SER A 218 17.10 -5.36 -2.38
CA SER A 218 17.94 -5.25 -3.58
C SER A 218 17.09 -4.73 -4.73
N PHE A 219 17.63 -3.90 -5.60
CA PHE A 219 16.90 -3.43 -6.76
C PHE A 219 17.84 -3.07 -7.92
N ASP A 220 17.30 -3.13 -9.13
CA ASP A 220 17.93 -2.64 -10.35
C ASP A 220 16.98 -1.65 -11.07
N SER A 221 17.23 -1.37 -12.34
CA SER A 221 16.41 -0.45 -13.13
C SER A 221 14.99 -0.96 -13.42
N LYS A 222 14.72 -2.27 -13.25
CA LYS A 222 13.46 -2.92 -13.64
C LYS A 222 12.74 -3.59 -12.50
N ASN A 223 13.47 -4.15 -11.53
CA ASN A 223 12.93 -4.99 -10.49
C ASN A 223 13.42 -4.57 -9.11
N ALA A 224 12.60 -4.86 -8.10
CA ALA A 224 12.99 -4.81 -6.70
C ALA A 224 12.71 -6.15 -6.01
N LEU A 225 13.59 -6.54 -5.10
CA LEU A 225 13.51 -7.72 -4.26
C LEU A 225 13.56 -7.29 -2.81
N PHE A 226 12.59 -7.73 -2.01
CA PHE A 226 12.51 -7.52 -0.58
C PHE A 226 12.61 -8.88 0.10
N LYS A 227 13.66 -9.08 0.88
CA LYS A 227 13.91 -10.33 1.62
C LYS A 227 13.56 -10.14 3.08
N LEU A 228 12.54 -10.87 3.50
CA LEU A 228 12.01 -10.92 4.85
C LEU A 228 12.39 -12.26 5.51
N LYS A 229 12.07 -12.46 6.77
CA LYS A 229 12.38 -13.70 7.50
C LYS A 229 11.82 -14.96 6.83
N SER A 230 10.54 -14.96 6.52
CA SER A 230 9.83 -16.12 5.95
C SER A 230 9.28 -15.89 4.56
N HIS A 231 9.49 -14.69 3.98
CA HIS A 231 8.97 -14.34 2.66
C HIS A 231 10.02 -13.60 1.84
N THR A 232 9.91 -13.73 0.54
CA THR A 232 10.65 -12.89 -0.42
C THR A 232 9.66 -12.35 -1.44
N LEU A 233 9.59 -11.03 -1.57
CA LEU A 233 8.78 -10.37 -2.57
C LEU A 233 9.69 -9.84 -3.68
N VAL A 234 9.39 -10.22 -4.91
CA VAL A 234 10.03 -9.67 -6.12
C VAL A 234 8.96 -8.97 -6.92
N CYS A 235 9.23 -7.74 -7.37
CA CYS A 235 8.29 -7.02 -8.20
C CYS A 235 8.97 -6.20 -9.27
N ARG A 236 8.27 -6.03 -10.40
CA ARG A 236 8.65 -5.09 -11.44
C ARG A 236 8.38 -3.67 -10.97
N LEU A 237 9.32 -2.77 -11.23
CA LEU A 237 9.20 -1.35 -10.96
C LEU A 237 8.48 -0.64 -12.11
N ILE A 238 7.82 0.49 -11.83
CA ILE A 238 7.24 1.31 -12.89
C ILE A 238 8.36 2.10 -13.56
N GLU A 239 8.52 1.92 -14.86
CA GLU A 239 9.52 2.60 -15.66
C GLU A 239 9.05 4.04 -15.98
N GLY A 240 9.97 4.99 -16.00
CA GLY A 240 9.74 6.38 -16.39
C GLY A 240 10.20 7.39 -15.35
N ASN A 241 10.06 8.67 -15.71
CA ASN A 241 10.44 9.76 -14.83
C ASN A 241 9.23 10.20 -13.99
N TYR A 242 9.40 10.15 -12.67
CA TYR A 242 8.39 10.69 -11.76
C TYR A 242 8.31 12.22 -11.92
N PRO A 243 7.11 12.83 -11.82
CA PRO A 243 6.96 14.28 -11.93
C PRO A 243 7.82 15.02 -10.91
N ASN A 244 8.28 16.22 -11.28
CA ASN A 244 8.98 17.08 -10.36
C ASN A 244 8.03 17.62 -9.27
N TYR A 245 7.77 16.80 -8.27
CA TYR A 245 6.84 17.10 -7.19
C TYR A 245 7.26 18.31 -6.34
N ASN A 246 8.56 18.61 -6.25
CA ASN A 246 9.04 19.76 -5.50
C ASN A 246 8.59 21.08 -6.12
N ALA A 247 8.40 21.12 -7.44
CA ALA A 247 7.94 22.33 -8.13
C ALA A 247 6.50 22.73 -7.82
N VAL A 248 5.65 21.79 -7.38
CA VAL A 248 4.25 22.05 -7.06
C VAL A 248 4.01 22.33 -5.58
N ILE A 249 4.99 22.06 -4.71
CA ILE A 249 4.91 22.37 -3.28
C ILE A 249 5.13 23.88 -3.10
N PRO A 250 4.15 24.64 -2.58
CA PRO A 250 4.31 26.06 -2.36
C PRO A 250 5.45 26.35 -1.37
N ALA A 251 6.37 27.24 -1.77
CA ALA A 251 7.48 27.65 -0.92
C ALA A 251 7.02 28.56 0.23
N ASN A 252 5.93 29.30 0.04
CA ASN A 252 5.40 30.24 1.02
C ASN A 252 3.87 30.26 0.97
N ASN A 253 3.26 29.73 2.00
CA ASN A 253 1.83 29.86 2.32
C ASN A 253 1.75 30.59 3.67
N PRO A 254 1.51 31.92 3.68
CA PRO A 254 1.62 32.73 4.90
C PRO A 254 0.50 32.48 5.91
N ASN A 255 -0.68 32.08 5.43
CA ASN A 255 -1.86 31.91 6.29
C ASN A 255 -1.84 30.50 6.92
N LYS A 256 -1.64 30.43 8.23
CA LYS A 256 -1.55 29.18 8.99
C LYS A 256 -2.77 29.02 9.88
N VAL A 257 -3.53 27.98 9.64
CA VAL A 257 -4.74 27.62 10.41
C VAL A 257 -4.44 26.39 11.25
N LEU A 258 -4.48 26.49 12.57
CA LEU A 258 -4.38 25.34 13.46
C LEU A 258 -5.80 24.93 13.87
N VAL A 259 -6.10 23.65 13.70
CA VAL A 259 -7.45 23.13 13.95
C VAL A 259 -7.39 21.68 14.47
N ASP A 260 -8.37 21.32 15.30
CA ASP A 260 -8.59 19.91 15.67
C ASP A 260 -8.97 19.11 14.44
N ARG A 261 -8.18 18.06 14.19
CA ARG A 261 -8.32 17.22 13.00
C ARG A 261 -9.64 16.46 12.96
N VAL A 262 -10.07 15.94 14.11
CA VAL A 262 -11.27 15.09 14.19
C VAL A 262 -12.53 15.95 14.03
N GLU A 263 -12.53 17.13 14.66
CA GLU A 263 -13.61 18.09 14.52
C GLU A 263 -13.77 18.56 13.08
N LEU A 264 -12.63 18.90 12.41
CA LEU A 264 -12.63 19.30 11.00
C LEU A 264 -13.14 18.19 10.08
N VAL A 265 -12.64 16.95 10.23
CA VAL A 265 -13.08 15.80 9.43
C VAL A 265 -14.58 15.55 9.59
N ASN A 266 -15.07 15.60 10.81
CA ASN A 266 -16.48 15.33 11.08
C ASN A 266 -17.39 16.45 10.53
N GLY A 267 -16.97 17.72 10.64
CA GLY A 267 -17.68 18.85 10.06
C GLY A 267 -17.73 18.75 8.53
N ILE A 268 -16.60 18.46 7.89
CA ILE A 268 -16.53 18.22 6.43
C ILE A 268 -17.50 17.10 6.03
N LYS A 269 -17.50 15.96 6.72
CA LYS A 269 -18.40 14.83 6.41
C LYS A 269 -19.87 15.20 6.53
N ARG A 270 -20.25 15.98 7.56
CA ARG A 270 -21.64 16.42 7.72
C ARG A 270 -22.08 17.37 6.61
N VAL A 271 -21.26 18.37 6.31
CA VAL A 271 -21.57 19.35 5.26
C VAL A 271 -21.54 18.75 3.87
N ALA A 272 -20.61 17.79 3.61
CA ALA A 272 -20.46 17.13 2.32
C ALA A 272 -21.72 16.36 1.85
N VAL A 273 -22.61 15.96 2.74
CA VAL A 273 -23.89 15.32 2.39
C VAL A 273 -24.73 16.21 1.45
N CYS A 274 -24.61 17.53 1.57
CA CYS A 274 -25.32 18.50 0.75
C CYS A 274 -24.47 19.04 -0.42
N SER A 275 -23.29 18.49 -0.70
CA SER A 275 -22.49 18.86 -1.85
C SER A 275 -23.00 18.21 -3.12
N ASN A 276 -22.83 18.86 -4.27
CA ASN A 276 -23.12 18.26 -5.56
C ASN A 276 -22.31 16.97 -5.76
N PRO A 277 -22.92 15.83 -6.12
CA PRO A 277 -22.23 14.53 -6.21
C PRO A 277 -21.12 14.46 -7.26
N THR A 278 -21.19 15.30 -8.30
CA THR A 278 -20.18 15.33 -9.37
C THR A 278 -18.91 16.06 -8.91
N THR A 279 -19.07 17.20 -8.25
CA THR A 279 -17.95 18.05 -7.84
C THR A 279 -17.44 17.69 -6.44
N ASN A 280 -18.33 17.31 -5.54
CA ASN A 280 -18.06 17.14 -4.12
C ASN A 280 -17.39 18.38 -3.49
N LEU A 281 -17.75 19.58 -3.99
CA LEU A 281 -17.16 20.85 -3.58
C LEU A 281 -17.62 21.22 -2.17
N ILE A 282 -16.65 21.54 -1.30
CA ILE A 282 -16.85 22.27 -0.05
C ILE A 282 -16.09 23.57 -0.14
N ARG A 283 -16.75 24.65 0.28
CA ARG A 283 -16.15 25.96 0.52
C ARG A 283 -15.79 26.10 1.98
N MET A 284 -14.60 26.62 2.24
CA MET A 284 -14.08 26.96 3.55
C MET A 284 -13.83 28.47 3.59
N ASP A 285 -14.60 29.17 4.41
CA ASP A 285 -14.39 30.61 4.73
C ASP A 285 -13.71 30.68 6.09
N ILE A 286 -12.48 31.19 6.12
CA ILE A 286 -11.60 31.19 7.29
C ILE A 286 -11.35 32.62 7.73
N GLY A 287 -11.60 32.93 9.00
CA GLY A 287 -11.40 34.22 9.61
C GLY A 287 -11.90 34.23 11.04
N ASP A 288 -11.50 35.20 11.85
CA ASP A 288 -11.94 35.39 13.25
C ASP A 288 -11.86 34.11 14.11
N ASN A 289 -10.78 33.35 13.96
CA ASN A 289 -10.56 32.06 14.63
C ASN A 289 -11.64 31.01 14.36
N ARG A 290 -12.24 31.05 13.18
CA ARG A 290 -13.30 30.12 12.75
C ARG A 290 -13.08 29.66 11.32
N ILE A 291 -13.52 28.45 11.05
CA ILE A 291 -13.68 27.91 9.69
C ILE A 291 -15.18 27.71 9.49
N ASN A 292 -15.77 28.43 8.57
CA ASN A 292 -17.14 28.20 8.15
C ASN A 292 -17.13 27.29 6.91
N LEU A 293 -17.61 26.07 7.08
CA LEU A 293 -17.76 25.06 6.01
C LEU A 293 -19.12 25.23 5.36
N THR A 294 -19.18 25.32 4.05
CA THR A 294 -20.43 25.35 3.29
C THR A 294 -20.39 24.42 2.10
N ALA A 295 -21.51 23.76 1.85
CA ALA A 295 -21.78 23.04 0.60
C ALA A 295 -23.21 23.24 0.18
N GLN A 296 -23.43 23.20 -1.12
CA GLN A 296 -24.77 23.28 -1.69
C GLN A 296 -24.85 22.48 -3.00
N ASP A 297 -26.03 21.93 -3.23
CA ASP A 297 -26.43 21.40 -4.52
C ASP A 297 -27.68 22.16 -4.99
N ILE A 298 -27.50 23.00 -5.99
CA ILE A 298 -28.56 23.87 -6.52
C ILE A 298 -29.64 23.02 -7.22
N ASP A 299 -29.25 21.92 -7.87
CA ASP A 299 -30.15 21.07 -8.62
C ASP A 299 -31.18 20.37 -7.70
N PHE A 300 -30.74 20.02 -6.50
CA PHE A 300 -31.59 19.40 -5.48
C PHE A 300 -32.08 20.36 -4.39
N SER A 301 -31.70 21.65 -4.48
CA SER A 301 -32.08 22.68 -3.50
C SER A 301 -31.70 22.31 -2.05
N VAL A 302 -30.55 21.67 -1.87
CA VAL A 302 -29.99 21.32 -0.56
C VAL A 302 -28.75 22.12 -0.25
N SER A 303 -28.59 22.50 1.00
CA SER A 303 -27.40 23.19 1.48
C SER A 303 -27.11 22.83 2.94
N ALA A 304 -25.85 22.90 3.33
CA ALA A 304 -25.40 22.75 4.70
C ALA A 304 -24.31 23.77 5.01
N ASN A 305 -24.26 24.19 6.26
CA ASN A 305 -23.17 24.97 6.80
C ASN A 305 -22.82 24.51 8.20
N GLU A 306 -21.55 24.65 8.58
CA GLU A 306 -21.06 24.34 9.91
C GLU A 306 -19.86 25.22 10.23
N THR A 307 -19.77 25.70 11.46
CA THR A 307 -18.66 26.53 11.94
C THR A 307 -17.81 25.72 12.91
N ILE A 308 -16.51 25.68 12.66
CA ILE A 308 -15.50 24.99 13.46
C ILE A 308 -14.55 26.03 14.05
N THR A 309 -14.18 25.86 15.30
CA THR A 309 -13.20 26.70 15.96
C THR A 309 -11.80 26.35 15.51
N CYS A 310 -10.97 27.35 15.26
CA CYS A 310 -9.55 27.17 14.90
C CYS A 310 -8.72 28.29 15.55
N SER A 311 -7.39 28.17 15.45
CA SER A 311 -6.48 29.29 15.72
C SER A 311 -6.00 29.88 14.42
N TYR A 312 -6.36 31.13 14.15
CA TYR A 312 -6.03 31.85 12.92
C TYR A 312 -6.00 33.34 13.13
N ASP A 313 -4.91 34.00 12.77
CA ASP A 313 -4.69 35.45 12.94
C ASP A 313 -4.44 36.20 11.63
N GLY A 314 -4.63 35.49 10.49
CA GLY A 314 -4.44 36.04 9.14
C GLY A 314 -5.66 36.80 8.61
N GLU A 315 -5.52 37.35 7.39
CA GLU A 315 -6.62 37.97 6.67
C GLU A 315 -7.68 36.95 6.25
N PRO A 316 -8.96 37.32 6.21
CA PRO A 316 -10.02 36.42 5.81
C PRO A 316 -9.75 35.77 4.41
N ILE A 317 -9.88 34.47 4.32
CA ILE A 317 -9.63 33.70 3.09
C ILE A 317 -10.79 32.74 2.81
N SER A 318 -11.20 32.68 1.54
CA SER A 318 -12.18 31.70 1.04
C SER A 318 -11.51 30.78 0.04
N ILE A 319 -11.66 29.47 0.23
CA ILE A 319 -11.06 28.45 -0.63
C ILE A 319 -12.01 27.25 -0.77
N GLY A 320 -12.02 26.65 -1.97
CA GLY A 320 -12.81 25.44 -2.26
C GLY A 320 -11.95 24.21 -2.36
N PHE A 321 -12.42 23.09 -1.83
CA PHE A 321 -11.77 21.79 -1.97
C PHE A 321 -12.78 20.68 -2.29
N LYS A 322 -12.30 19.61 -2.91
CA LYS A 322 -13.07 18.38 -3.03
C LYS A 322 -13.13 17.68 -1.67
N SER A 323 -14.33 17.53 -1.11
CA SER A 323 -14.54 16.99 0.23
C SER A 323 -13.95 15.60 0.43
N THR A 324 -14.07 14.72 -0.59
CA THR A 324 -13.54 13.37 -0.54
C THR A 324 -12.02 13.35 -0.36
N PHE A 325 -11.29 14.21 -1.08
CA PHE A 325 -9.84 14.31 -0.96
C PHE A 325 -9.41 14.96 0.37
N LEU A 326 -10.17 15.95 0.82
CA LEU A 326 -9.89 16.61 2.08
C LEU A 326 -10.05 15.65 3.27
N VAL A 327 -11.14 14.85 3.28
CA VAL A 327 -11.36 13.80 4.27
C VAL A 327 -10.25 12.75 4.19
N GLU A 328 -9.84 12.34 3.00
CA GLU A 328 -8.80 11.33 2.80
C GLU A 328 -7.45 11.80 3.36
N ILE A 329 -7.02 13.03 3.04
CA ILE A 329 -5.80 13.65 3.56
C ILE A 329 -5.83 13.71 5.09
N LEU A 330 -6.88 14.29 5.67
CA LEU A 330 -6.99 14.46 7.11
C LEU A 330 -7.11 13.13 7.87
N SER A 331 -7.75 12.11 7.27
CA SER A 331 -7.88 10.78 7.88
C SER A 331 -6.57 9.99 7.90
N ASN A 332 -5.61 10.33 7.03
CA ASN A 332 -4.28 9.70 7.00
C ASN A 332 -3.22 10.47 7.81
N MET A 333 -3.62 11.45 8.59
CA MET A 333 -2.79 12.09 9.61
C MET A 333 -3.00 11.42 10.97
N ASP A 334 -1.97 11.36 11.78
CA ASP A 334 -1.92 10.64 13.06
C ASP A 334 -1.98 11.57 14.29
N THR A 335 -1.92 12.89 14.09
CA THR A 335 -1.98 13.87 15.19
C THR A 335 -3.40 14.39 15.43
N PRO A 336 -3.75 14.77 16.67
CA PRO A 336 -5.02 15.40 16.97
C PRO A 336 -5.14 16.80 16.35
N THR A 337 -4.03 17.56 16.27
CA THR A 337 -3.98 18.89 15.69
C THR A 337 -3.27 18.87 14.34
N VAL A 338 -3.80 19.61 13.39
CA VAL A 338 -3.21 19.82 12.07
C VAL A 338 -3.04 21.30 11.79
N VAL A 339 -1.98 21.65 11.05
CA VAL A 339 -1.82 22.98 10.48
C VAL A 339 -2.16 22.94 9.00
N VAL A 340 -3.04 23.84 8.57
CA VAL A 340 -3.39 24.07 7.17
C VAL A 340 -2.75 25.39 6.75
N GLU A 341 -1.82 25.33 5.80
CA GLU A 341 -1.11 26.49 5.28
C GLU A 341 -1.69 26.87 3.91
N LEU A 342 -2.15 28.10 3.78
CA LEU A 342 -2.83 28.63 2.60
C LEU A 342 -2.16 29.94 2.14
N ALA A 343 -2.23 30.22 0.83
CA ALA A 343 -1.82 31.51 0.28
C ALA A 343 -3.04 32.31 -0.20
N ASP A 344 -3.79 31.74 -1.14
CA ASP A 344 -4.98 32.33 -1.76
C ASP A 344 -5.93 31.20 -2.23
N SER A 345 -7.04 31.57 -2.85
CA SER A 345 -8.07 30.62 -3.33
C SER A 345 -7.65 29.73 -4.50
N THR A 346 -6.49 29.99 -5.11
CA THR A 346 -6.05 29.33 -6.36
C THR A 346 -4.82 28.44 -6.19
N ARG A 347 -4.05 28.69 -5.12
CA ARG A 347 -2.84 27.91 -4.81
C ARG A 347 -3.17 26.73 -3.93
N ALA A 348 -2.36 25.68 -4.08
CA ALA A 348 -2.50 24.47 -3.29
C ALA A 348 -2.42 24.75 -1.78
N GLY A 349 -3.36 24.17 -1.03
CA GLY A 349 -3.27 24.10 0.41
C GLY A 349 -2.28 23.02 0.85
N VAL A 350 -1.49 23.33 1.87
CA VAL A 350 -0.54 22.39 2.48
C VAL A 350 -1.03 22.03 3.87
N PHE A 351 -1.09 20.74 4.13
CA PHE A 351 -1.57 20.16 5.37
C PHE A 351 -0.41 19.42 6.04
N LYS A 352 -0.18 19.70 7.31
CA LYS A 352 0.90 19.06 8.09
C LYS A 352 0.38 18.63 9.46
N PRO A 353 0.79 17.46 9.96
CA PRO A 353 0.53 17.10 11.34
C PRO A 353 1.33 18.01 12.28
N VAL A 354 0.78 18.29 13.45
CA VAL A 354 1.46 19.05 14.53
C VAL A 354 1.85 18.04 15.62
N TYR A 355 3.15 17.93 15.86
CA TYR A 355 3.71 17.05 16.89
C TYR A 355 4.19 17.88 18.07
N ASP A 356 4.01 17.37 19.28
CA ASP A 356 4.49 18.01 20.51
C ASP A 356 6.02 17.93 20.64
N ASP A 357 6.61 16.81 20.15
CA ASP A 357 8.04 16.55 20.21
C ASP A 357 8.70 16.59 18.82
N LYS A 358 10.03 16.78 18.82
CA LYS A 358 10.83 16.74 17.61
C LYS A 358 10.78 15.33 16.99
N GLN A 359 10.36 15.25 15.74
CA GLN A 359 10.29 14.02 14.97
C GLN A 359 11.54 13.84 14.10
N THR A 360 11.91 12.58 13.85
CA THR A 360 12.93 12.18 12.86
C THR A 360 12.35 12.06 11.45
N SER A 361 11.03 12.22 11.32
CA SER A 361 10.33 12.18 10.04
C SER A 361 9.40 13.38 9.87
N ALA A 362 9.12 13.74 8.63
CA ALA A 362 8.22 14.83 8.27
C ALA A 362 7.19 14.36 7.24
N THR A 363 5.93 14.72 7.47
CA THR A 363 4.84 14.48 6.52
C THR A 363 4.31 15.82 6.02
N LEU A 364 4.19 15.95 4.71
CA LEU A 364 3.56 17.07 4.03
C LEU A 364 2.52 16.52 3.07
N MET A 365 1.30 17.01 3.17
CA MET A 365 0.22 16.66 2.25
C MET A 365 -0.27 17.93 1.56
N LEU A 366 -0.46 17.85 0.24
CA LEU A 366 -0.88 18.97 -0.60
C LEU A 366 -2.20 18.63 -1.25
N LEU A 367 -3.10 19.60 -1.33
CA LEU A 367 -4.37 19.48 -2.04
C LEU A 367 -4.59 20.69 -2.96
N MET A 368 -4.86 20.40 -4.21
CA MET A 368 -5.23 21.44 -5.19
C MET A 368 -6.64 21.97 -4.89
N PRO A 369 -6.82 23.30 -4.85
CA PRO A 369 -8.14 23.88 -4.66
C PRO A 369 -9.03 23.70 -5.88
N MET A 370 -10.32 23.83 -5.64
CA MET A 370 -11.34 23.94 -6.69
C MET A 370 -11.85 25.37 -6.78
N MET A 371 -12.19 25.79 -7.98
CA MET A 371 -12.79 27.12 -8.18
C MET A 371 -14.13 27.21 -7.44
N ILE A 372 -14.29 28.26 -6.65
CA ILE A 372 -15.56 28.63 -6.03
C ILE A 372 -16.19 29.73 -6.90
N ASN A 373 -17.42 29.49 -7.35
CA ASN A 373 -18.18 30.55 -8.02
C ASN A 373 -18.49 31.63 -6.99
N ALA A 374 -18.23 32.88 -7.34
CA ALA A 374 -18.47 34.05 -6.49
C ALA A 374 -19.96 34.28 -6.23
#